data_3b6d8da048efccfe0b60e765de5d6edc
#
_entry.id   3b6d8da048efccfe0b60e765de5d6edc
#
_cell.length_a   1.000
_cell.length_b   1.000
_cell.length_c   1.000
_cell.angle_alpha   90.00
_cell.angle_beta   90.00
_cell.angle_gamma   90.00
#
_symmetry.space_group_name_H-M   'P 1'
#
loop_
_entity.id
_entity.type
_entity.pdbx_description
1 polymer ?
#
loop_
_entity_poly.entity_id
_entity_poly.type
_entity_poly.pdbx_seq_one_letter_code
_entity_poly.pdbx_strand_id
1 'polypeptide(L)'
;MMKVLHINAGLENGGGLSHIINLLTEAKLENQDWELLTLAQGPVSETAKSKGIKTHILNTNSRYDLASLKKLTKFINDGNYDIVHTHGARANLYVSLIRNKIKAKWCITVHSDPYLDFENRGIVGKIFTDLNIHALRKADYIFAITQKFAKLLKTKVKIKSKKIHVIYNGIFFHSDSQIPAKYEHPYFNIINVARAEKIKGQALMLKALKRLDDDHIRLHIAGDGAELDSLKKLAQKLDLSPQVAFHGFLSKKELEQLYQITDLAVLTSFSESFPLVLLEASDNLVPILSTDVGDIKMMIPDFEHGFIAKIGNVESIANAIEEAVNKPKKELDQIAINEKRYLESHFSIKNQLQSIEKVYNLMIK
;
A
#
# COMPACT_ATOMS: atom_id res chain seq x y z
N MET A 1 27.76 1.63 11.69
CA MET A 1 26.43 1.81 11.04
C MET A 1 25.95 0.43 10.63
N MET A 2 24.68 0.11 10.84
CA MET A 2 24.10 -1.21 10.51
C MET A 2 23.93 -1.33 9.00
N LYS A 3 24.44 -2.42 8.41
CA LYS A 3 24.37 -2.68 6.98
C LYS A 3 23.25 -3.63 6.65
N VAL A 4 22.28 -3.17 5.84
CA VAL A 4 21.06 -3.92 5.55
C VAL A 4 20.93 -4.19 4.05
N LEU A 5 20.61 -5.44 3.70
CA LEU A 5 20.28 -5.83 2.33
C LEU A 5 18.78 -6.10 2.21
N HIS A 6 18.07 -5.25 1.50
CA HIS A 6 16.71 -5.51 1.08
C HIS A 6 16.69 -6.40 -0.16
N ILE A 7 15.87 -7.44 -0.18
CA ILE A 7 15.76 -8.38 -1.32
C ILE A 7 14.33 -8.45 -1.81
N ASN A 8 14.14 -8.26 -3.12
CA ASN A 8 12.86 -8.35 -3.80
C ASN A 8 12.97 -9.14 -5.12
N ALA A 9 11.85 -9.66 -5.63
CA ALA A 9 11.82 -10.37 -6.91
C ALA A 9 12.17 -9.48 -8.12
N GLY A 10 11.90 -8.18 -8.04
CA GLY A 10 12.21 -7.18 -9.06
C GLY A 10 11.07 -6.84 -10.01
N LEU A 11 9.99 -7.63 -10.02
CA LEU A 11 8.89 -7.54 -11.01
C LEU A 11 7.59 -6.96 -10.43
N GLU A 12 7.63 -6.41 -9.23
CA GLU A 12 6.46 -5.84 -8.57
C GLU A 12 6.12 -4.46 -9.13
N ASN A 13 4.81 -4.16 -9.12
CA ASN A 13 4.22 -2.87 -9.46
C ASN A 13 3.26 -2.44 -8.34
N GLY A 14 2.83 -1.19 -8.35
CA GLY A 14 1.85 -0.65 -7.38
C GLY A 14 2.40 -0.56 -5.97
N GLY A 15 1.58 -0.88 -4.97
CA GLY A 15 1.89 -0.64 -3.55
C GLY A 15 3.16 -1.31 -3.04
N GLY A 16 3.50 -2.52 -3.52
CA GLY A 16 4.74 -3.21 -3.13
C GLY A 16 5.99 -2.49 -3.62
N LEU A 17 5.98 -2.03 -4.88
CA LEU A 17 7.06 -1.21 -5.45
C LEU A 17 7.18 0.10 -4.68
N SER A 18 6.07 0.83 -4.50
CA SER A 18 6.06 2.12 -3.79
C SER A 18 6.62 1.99 -2.39
N HIS A 19 6.22 0.96 -1.64
CA HIS A 19 6.74 0.70 -0.29
C HIS A 19 8.27 0.58 -0.26
N ILE A 20 8.84 -0.29 -1.11
CA ILE A 20 10.29 -0.54 -1.13
C ILE A 20 11.05 0.72 -1.54
N ILE A 21 10.60 1.39 -2.60
CA ILE A 21 11.27 2.57 -3.13
C ILE A 21 11.20 3.74 -2.15
N ASN A 22 10.04 4.01 -1.56
CA ASN A 22 9.88 5.10 -0.58
C ASN A 22 10.77 4.85 0.65
N LEU A 23 10.73 3.64 1.21
CA LEU A 23 11.53 3.27 2.36
C LEU A 23 13.04 3.43 2.09
N LEU A 24 13.54 2.92 0.97
CA LEU A 24 14.97 3.01 0.64
C LEU A 24 15.38 4.43 0.22
N THR A 25 14.46 5.23 -0.32
CA THR A 25 14.71 6.65 -0.57
C THR A 25 14.89 7.41 0.75
N GLU A 26 14.00 7.19 1.73
CA GLU A 26 14.12 7.81 3.05
C GLU A 26 15.39 7.33 3.78
N ALA A 27 15.67 6.03 3.74
CA ALA A 27 16.90 5.48 4.32
C ALA A 27 18.16 6.15 3.74
N LYS A 28 18.18 6.40 2.42
CA LYS A 28 19.26 7.14 1.77
C LYS A 28 19.36 8.59 2.24
N LEU A 29 18.23 9.29 2.39
CA LEU A 29 18.20 10.67 2.89
C LEU A 29 18.71 10.77 4.33
N GLU A 30 18.42 9.76 5.16
CA GLU A 30 18.91 9.63 6.53
C GLU A 30 20.32 8.98 6.61
N ASN A 31 21.03 8.85 5.47
CA ASN A 31 22.39 8.29 5.36
C ASN A 31 22.54 6.86 5.91
N GLN A 32 21.50 6.02 5.83
CA GLN A 32 21.56 4.62 6.23
C GLN A 32 22.33 3.78 5.18
N ASP A 33 23.11 2.78 5.63
CA ASP A 33 23.81 1.83 4.74
C ASP A 33 22.87 0.69 4.33
N TRP A 34 21.80 1.04 3.62
CA TRP A 34 20.80 0.10 3.12
C TRP A 34 20.93 -0.05 1.61
N GLU A 35 20.94 -1.28 1.15
CA GLU A 35 21.11 -1.63 -0.26
C GLU A 35 19.94 -2.49 -0.74
N LEU A 36 19.66 -2.45 -2.03
CA LEU A 36 18.65 -3.27 -2.68
C LEU A 36 19.31 -4.35 -3.55
N LEU A 37 18.86 -5.58 -3.45
CA LEU A 37 19.14 -6.64 -4.40
C LEU A 37 17.83 -7.15 -5.01
N THR A 38 17.73 -7.11 -6.33
CA THR A 38 16.61 -7.75 -7.04
C THR A 38 17.04 -9.07 -7.68
N LEU A 39 16.14 -10.06 -7.65
CA LEU A 39 16.41 -11.38 -8.26
C LEU A 39 16.41 -11.31 -9.79
N ALA A 40 15.68 -10.36 -10.36
CA ALA A 40 15.62 -10.09 -11.80
C ALA A 40 15.62 -8.58 -12.05
N GLN A 41 16.03 -8.16 -13.24
CA GLN A 41 15.81 -6.80 -13.71
C GLN A 41 14.30 -6.55 -13.91
N GLY A 42 13.84 -5.36 -13.61
CA GLY A 42 12.45 -4.94 -13.78
C GLY A 42 12.13 -3.63 -13.06
N PRO A 43 10.84 -3.29 -12.95
CA PRO A 43 10.39 -1.98 -12.44
C PRO A 43 11.01 -1.57 -11.10
N VAL A 44 11.19 -2.52 -10.18
CA VAL A 44 11.77 -2.23 -8.86
C VAL A 44 13.23 -1.79 -8.98
N SER A 45 14.06 -2.53 -9.74
CA SER A 45 15.48 -2.19 -9.92
C SER A 45 15.69 -0.93 -10.74
N GLU A 46 14.83 -0.68 -11.74
CA GLU A 46 14.90 0.51 -12.60
C GLU A 46 14.53 1.78 -11.82
N THR A 47 13.41 1.72 -11.08
CA THR A 47 13.00 2.85 -10.23
C THR A 47 13.99 3.11 -9.10
N ALA A 48 14.54 2.07 -8.45
CA ALA A 48 15.55 2.24 -7.41
C ALA A 48 16.81 2.94 -7.95
N LYS A 49 17.30 2.52 -9.12
CA LYS A 49 18.45 3.15 -9.78
C LYS A 49 18.19 4.61 -10.15
N SER A 50 17.00 4.94 -10.68
CA SER A 50 16.64 6.32 -11.02
C SER A 50 16.60 7.25 -9.79
N LYS A 51 16.33 6.69 -8.60
CA LYS A 51 16.38 7.39 -7.29
C LYS A 51 17.78 7.38 -6.67
N GLY A 52 18.77 6.79 -7.34
CA GLY A 52 20.16 6.69 -6.86
C GLY A 52 20.27 5.79 -5.61
N ILE A 53 19.38 4.82 -5.44
CA ILE A 53 19.47 3.77 -4.42
C ILE A 53 20.53 2.75 -4.87
N LYS A 54 21.43 2.36 -3.98
CA LYS A 54 22.45 1.34 -4.27
C LYS A 54 21.79 0.00 -4.55
N THR A 55 21.80 -0.41 -5.83
CA THR A 55 20.99 -1.51 -6.35
C THR A 55 21.84 -2.54 -7.06
N HIS A 56 21.64 -3.81 -6.67
CA HIS A 56 22.26 -4.99 -7.26
C HIS A 56 21.20 -5.86 -7.96
N ILE A 57 21.59 -6.57 -9.01
CA ILE A 57 20.71 -7.50 -9.74
C ILE A 57 21.40 -8.86 -9.78
N LEU A 58 20.74 -9.88 -9.25
CA LEU A 58 21.28 -11.24 -9.22
C LEU A 58 21.26 -11.92 -10.59
N ASN A 59 20.36 -11.48 -11.49
CA ASN A 59 20.13 -12.05 -12.84
C ASN A 59 19.89 -13.56 -12.79
N THR A 60 18.82 -13.96 -12.11
CA THR A 60 18.41 -15.38 -12.09
C THR A 60 17.87 -15.80 -13.46
N ASN A 61 18.39 -16.90 -14.02
CA ASN A 61 18.02 -17.38 -15.34
C ASN A 61 16.58 -17.94 -15.40
N SER A 62 16.04 -18.38 -14.27
CA SER A 62 14.66 -18.87 -14.14
C SER A 62 14.13 -18.67 -12.72
N ARG A 63 12.82 -18.94 -12.54
CA ARG A 63 12.19 -18.93 -11.21
C ARG A 63 12.71 -20.00 -10.26
N TYR A 64 13.40 -21.03 -10.79
CA TYR A 64 13.90 -22.21 -10.08
C TYR A 64 15.43 -22.37 -10.19
N ASP A 65 16.13 -21.27 -10.44
CA ASP A 65 17.59 -21.27 -10.62
C ASP A 65 18.31 -21.51 -9.29
N LEU A 66 18.63 -22.78 -9.02
CA LEU A 66 19.39 -23.18 -7.83
C LEU A 66 20.84 -22.70 -7.85
N ALA A 67 21.43 -22.45 -9.03
CA ALA A 67 22.78 -21.90 -9.14
C ALA A 67 22.84 -20.48 -8.57
N SER A 68 21.76 -19.72 -8.70
CA SER A 68 21.63 -18.38 -8.10
C SER A 68 21.65 -18.40 -6.59
N LEU A 69 21.29 -19.50 -5.91
CA LEU A 69 21.39 -19.62 -4.45
C LEU A 69 22.82 -19.54 -3.95
N LYS A 70 23.79 -20.16 -4.68
CA LYS A 70 25.20 -20.05 -4.34
C LYS A 70 25.72 -18.62 -4.51
N LYS A 71 25.33 -17.95 -5.61
CA LYS A 71 25.67 -16.55 -5.88
C LYS A 71 25.09 -15.63 -4.79
N LEU A 72 23.82 -15.82 -4.43
CA LEU A 72 23.16 -15.04 -3.37
C LEU A 72 23.84 -15.24 -2.01
N THR A 73 24.15 -16.50 -1.65
CA THR A 73 24.85 -16.81 -0.40
C THR A 73 26.21 -16.12 -0.34
N LYS A 74 26.99 -16.21 -1.43
CA LYS A 74 28.29 -15.55 -1.53
C LYS A 74 28.14 -14.03 -1.41
N PHE A 75 27.22 -13.43 -2.16
CA PHE A 75 26.95 -11.99 -2.14
C PHE A 75 26.63 -11.48 -0.73
N ILE A 76 25.74 -12.18 -0.02
CA ILE A 76 25.34 -11.78 1.35
C ILE A 76 26.53 -11.89 2.30
N ASN A 77 27.30 -12.98 2.26
CA ASN A 77 28.40 -13.20 3.19
C ASN A 77 29.59 -12.29 2.91
N ASP A 78 29.96 -12.11 1.62
CA ASP A 78 31.06 -11.21 1.24
C ASP A 78 30.73 -9.74 1.53
N GLY A 79 29.44 -9.38 1.44
CA GLY A 79 28.96 -8.03 1.72
C GLY A 79 28.94 -7.68 3.21
N ASN A 80 29.13 -8.65 4.11
CA ASN A 80 29.06 -8.47 5.57
C ASN A 80 27.81 -7.74 6.05
N TYR A 81 26.65 -8.11 5.51
CA TYR A 81 25.37 -7.53 5.94
C TYR A 81 24.99 -8.03 7.33
N ASP A 82 24.55 -7.11 8.19
CA ASP A 82 24.02 -7.43 9.52
C ASP A 82 22.61 -8.02 9.40
N ILE A 83 21.82 -7.49 8.47
CA ILE A 83 20.43 -7.87 8.25
C ILE A 83 20.16 -8.10 6.76
N VAL A 84 19.39 -9.15 6.49
CA VAL A 84 18.70 -9.39 5.22
C VAL A 84 17.22 -9.21 5.45
N HIS A 85 16.59 -8.30 4.68
CA HIS A 85 15.18 -8.02 4.73
C HIS A 85 14.51 -8.37 3.40
N THR A 86 13.61 -9.35 3.41
CA THR A 86 12.95 -9.81 2.18
C THR A 86 11.54 -9.27 2.04
N HIS A 87 11.17 -9.00 0.77
CA HIS A 87 9.87 -8.52 0.36
C HIS A 87 9.31 -9.44 -0.73
N GLY A 88 8.17 -10.06 -0.44
CA GLY A 88 7.47 -10.97 -1.35
C GLY A 88 7.95 -12.43 -1.31
N ALA A 89 7.02 -13.32 -1.65
CA ALA A 89 7.16 -14.77 -1.45
C ALA A 89 8.38 -15.40 -2.16
N ARG A 90 8.76 -14.87 -3.34
CA ARG A 90 9.93 -15.40 -4.07
C ARG A 90 11.25 -15.07 -3.36
N ALA A 91 11.42 -13.85 -2.88
CA ALA A 91 12.59 -13.47 -2.08
C ALA A 91 12.65 -14.27 -0.78
N ASN A 92 11.50 -14.44 -0.12
CA ASN A 92 11.37 -15.25 1.09
C ASN A 92 11.84 -16.69 0.87
N LEU A 93 11.40 -17.31 -0.24
CA LEU A 93 11.78 -18.68 -0.59
C LEU A 93 13.30 -18.80 -0.78
N TYR A 94 13.91 -17.89 -1.55
CA TYR A 94 15.35 -17.91 -1.83
C TYR A 94 16.16 -17.82 -0.55
N VAL A 95 15.84 -16.86 0.34
CA VAL A 95 16.55 -16.71 1.60
C VAL A 95 16.27 -17.89 2.55
N SER A 96 15.05 -18.41 2.58
CA SER A 96 14.70 -19.61 3.36
C SER A 96 15.58 -20.82 3.03
N LEU A 97 15.93 -21.01 1.74
CA LEU A 97 16.76 -22.13 1.27
C LEU A 97 18.25 -21.98 1.66
N ILE A 98 18.71 -20.75 1.86
CA ILE A 98 20.11 -20.48 2.24
C ILE A 98 20.25 -20.03 3.70
N ARG A 99 19.17 -20.00 4.49
CA ARG A 99 19.16 -19.43 5.85
C ARG A 99 20.31 -19.91 6.73
N ASN A 100 20.63 -21.21 6.68
CA ASN A 100 21.70 -21.81 7.48
C ASN A 100 23.12 -21.54 6.94
N LYS A 101 23.24 -20.88 5.78
CA LYS A 101 24.51 -20.55 5.12
C LYS A 101 24.87 -19.06 5.21
N ILE A 102 23.99 -18.24 5.76
CA ILE A 102 24.19 -16.81 5.95
C ILE A 102 24.24 -16.46 7.44
N LYS A 103 25.13 -15.53 7.79
CA LYS A 103 25.28 -15.04 9.17
C LYS A 103 24.29 -13.94 9.52
N ALA A 104 23.91 -13.14 8.52
CA ALA A 104 22.97 -12.03 8.68
C ALA A 104 21.66 -12.48 9.35
N LYS A 105 21.09 -11.64 10.20
CA LYS A 105 19.73 -11.84 10.71
C LYS A 105 18.74 -11.65 9.57
N TRP A 106 17.63 -12.37 9.60
CA TRP A 106 16.65 -12.33 8.52
C TRP A 106 15.28 -11.87 9.00
N CYS A 107 14.74 -10.86 8.34
CA CYS A 107 13.36 -10.43 8.54
C CYS A 107 12.59 -10.37 7.22
N ILE A 108 11.26 -10.38 7.33
CA ILE A 108 10.31 -10.40 6.22
C ILE A 108 9.26 -9.33 6.44
N THR A 109 8.96 -8.50 5.44
CA THR A 109 7.71 -7.72 5.42
C THR A 109 6.62 -8.48 4.70
N VAL A 110 5.46 -8.61 5.35
CA VAL A 110 4.24 -9.24 4.83
C VAL A 110 3.28 -8.15 4.37
N HIS A 111 3.11 -8.03 3.05
CA HIS A 111 2.30 -7.01 2.38
C HIS A 111 0.86 -7.44 2.08
N SER A 112 0.58 -8.75 2.10
CA SER A 112 -0.68 -9.38 1.71
C SER A 112 -0.97 -10.61 2.55
N ASP A 113 -2.17 -11.17 2.43
CA ASP A 113 -2.48 -12.46 3.03
C ASP A 113 -1.70 -13.57 2.31
N PRO A 114 -0.73 -14.24 2.97
CA PRO A 114 0.11 -15.24 2.33
C PRO A 114 -0.67 -16.49 1.83
N TYR A 115 -1.90 -16.68 2.26
CA TYR A 115 -2.78 -17.75 1.77
C TYR A 115 -3.47 -17.40 0.46
N LEU A 116 -3.59 -16.09 0.13
CA LEU A 116 -4.24 -15.60 -1.08
C LEU A 116 -3.26 -15.28 -2.21
N ASP A 117 -1.97 -15.14 -1.92
CA ASP A 117 -0.93 -14.76 -2.90
C ASP A 117 -0.89 -15.69 -4.13
N PHE A 118 -1.33 -16.93 -3.99
CA PHE A 118 -1.28 -17.97 -5.03
C PHE A 118 -2.61 -18.68 -5.28
N GLU A 119 -3.74 -18.13 -4.79
CA GLU A 119 -5.06 -18.78 -4.80
C GLU A 119 -5.48 -19.27 -6.18
N ASN A 120 -5.21 -18.49 -7.24
CA ASN A 120 -5.63 -18.79 -8.60
C ASN A 120 -4.68 -19.73 -9.38
N ARG A 121 -3.74 -20.43 -8.69
CA ARG A 121 -2.72 -21.28 -9.34
C ARG A 121 -2.90 -22.78 -9.07
N GLY A 122 -4.08 -23.21 -8.60
CA GLY A 122 -4.40 -24.62 -8.35
C GLY A 122 -3.42 -25.32 -7.40
N ILE A 123 -3.02 -26.55 -7.70
CA ILE A 123 -2.11 -27.35 -6.84
C ILE A 123 -0.74 -26.69 -6.70
N VAL A 124 -0.22 -26.12 -7.78
CA VAL A 124 1.08 -25.39 -7.76
C VAL A 124 1.00 -24.19 -6.82
N GLY A 125 -0.14 -23.50 -6.78
CA GLY A 125 -0.38 -22.41 -5.86
C GLY A 125 -0.32 -22.84 -4.40
N LYS A 126 -0.92 -23.99 -4.05
CA LYS A 126 -0.85 -24.58 -2.69
C LYS A 126 0.59 -24.85 -2.27
N ILE A 127 1.39 -25.46 -3.16
CA ILE A 127 2.81 -25.72 -2.89
C ILE A 127 3.57 -24.41 -2.59
N PHE A 128 3.36 -23.37 -3.40
CA PHE A 128 4.01 -22.08 -3.16
C PHE A 128 3.52 -21.41 -1.88
N THR A 129 2.25 -21.52 -1.54
CA THR A 129 1.71 -21.04 -0.25
C THR A 129 2.42 -21.75 0.91
N ASP A 130 2.52 -23.08 0.89
CA ASP A 130 3.17 -23.85 1.96
C ASP A 130 4.66 -23.51 2.07
N LEU A 131 5.35 -23.34 0.95
CA LEU A 131 6.76 -22.90 0.94
C LEU A 131 6.92 -21.49 1.52
N ASN A 132 6.02 -20.55 1.18
CA ASN A 132 6.05 -19.20 1.75
C ASN A 132 5.74 -19.22 3.26
N ILE A 133 4.75 -20.00 3.69
CA ILE A 133 4.43 -20.20 5.11
C ILE A 133 5.62 -20.80 5.87
N HIS A 134 6.31 -21.77 5.26
CA HIS A 134 7.53 -22.33 5.85
C HIS A 134 8.64 -21.27 5.97
N ALA A 135 8.84 -20.44 4.95
CA ALA A 135 9.81 -19.34 4.97
C ALA A 135 9.48 -18.34 6.09
N LEU A 136 8.21 -17.94 6.23
CA LEU A 136 7.75 -17.06 7.31
C LEU A 136 8.08 -17.63 8.70
N ARG A 137 7.90 -18.92 8.93
CA ARG A 137 8.24 -19.56 10.22
C ARG A 137 9.72 -19.58 10.52
N LYS A 138 10.58 -19.64 9.48
CA LYS A 138 12.04 -19.65 9.60
C LYS A 138 12.66 -18.29 9.89
N ALA A 139 11.99 -17.19 9.52
CA ALA A 139 12.50 -15.85 9.73
C ALA A 139 12.72 -15.55 11.22
N ASP A 140 13.71 -14.70 11.49
CA ASP A 140 13.98 -14.25 12.86
C ASP A 140 12.93 -13.27 13.34
N TYR A 141 12.52 -12.31 12.46
CA TYR A 141 11.48 -11.32 12.71
C TYR A 141 10.58 -11.15 11.49
N ILE A 142 9.34 -10.70 11.74
CA ILE A 142 8.36 -10.44 10.69
C ILE A 142 7.70 -9.08 10.94
N PHE A 143 7.65 -8.28 9.90
CA PHE A 143 6.94 -7.01 9.86
C PHE A 143 5.60 -7.21 9.17
N ALA A 144 4.52 -7.04 9.92
CA ALA A 144 3.17 -7.04 9.39
C ALA A 144 2.75 -5.60 9.13
N ILE A 145 2.28 -5.29 7.92
CA ILE A 145 1.88 -3.91 7.60
C ILE A 145 0.53 -3.52 8.21
N THR A 146 -0.16 -4.43 8.90
CA THR A 146 -1.42 -4.17 9.61
C THR A 146 -1.59 -5.09 10.82
N GLN A 147 -2.42 -4.67 11.78
CA GLN A 147 -2.85 -5.52 12.91
C GLN A 147 -3.58 -6.78 12.42
N LYS A 148 -4.38 -6.64 11.36
CA LYS A 148 -5.06 -7.78 10.72
C LYS A 148 -4.06 -8.86 10.29
N PHE A 149 -2.94 -8.48 9.64
CA PHE A 149 -1.92 -9.44 9.23
C PHE A 149 -1.11 -9.96 10.42
N ALA A 150 -0.82 -9.16 11.42
CA ALA A 150 -0.19 -9.64 12.66
C ALA A 150 -1.04 -10.72 13.35
N LYS A 151 -2.36 -10.51 13.45
CA LYS A 151 -3.30 -11.49 13.96
C LYS A 151 -3.31 -12.79 13.12
N LEU A 152 -3.35 -12.67 11.79
CA LEU A 152 -3.30 -13.81 10.86
C LEU A 152 -2.00 -14.61 11.05
N LEU A 153 -0.86 -13.93 11.07
CA LEU A 153 0.46 -14.55 11.28
C LEU A 153 0.53 -15.30 12.59
N LYS A 154 0.00 -14.73 13.67
CA LYS A 154 -0.06 -15.38 14.98
C LYS A 154 -1.01 -16.57 14.99
N THR A 155 -2.23 -16.43 14.47
CA THR A 155 -3.30 -17.41 14.64
C THR A 155 -3.30 -18.51 13.59
N LYS A 156 -3.09 -18.18 12.32
CA LYS A 156 -3.10 -19.15 11.20
C LYS A 156 -1.71 -19.65 10.86
N VAL A 157 -0.71 -18.77 10.73
CA VAL A 157 0.66 -19.16 10.40
C VAL A 157 1.40 -19.74 11.62
N LYS A 158 0.90 -19.48 12.85
CA LYS A 158 1.46 -19.97 14.12
C LYS A 158 2.87 -19.41 14.42
N ILE A 159 3.10 -18.14 14.12
CA ILE A 159 4.34 -17.47 14.47
C ILE A 159 4.26 -16.92 15.89
N LYS A 160 5.35 -17.03 16.65
CA LYS A 160 5.42 -16.51 18.03
C LYS A 160 5.27 -15.00 18.04
N SER A 161 4.42 -14.46 18.91
CA SER A 161 4.11 -13.01 18.97
C SER A 161 5.36 -12.13 19.10
N LYS A 162 6.39 -12.57 19.81
CA LYS A 162 7.65 -11.83 19.99
C LYS A 162 8.45 -11.62 18.71
N LYS A 163 8.12 -12.35 17.63
CA LYS A 163 8.75 -12.19 16.31
C LYS A 163 7.96 -11.28 15.39
N ILE A 164 6.72 -10.92 15.74
CA ILE A 164 5.81 -10.16 14.88
C ILE A 164 5.79 -8.70 15.36
N HIS A 165 6.10 -7.79 14.47
CA HIS A 165 6.03 -6.35 14.69
C HIS A 165 5.09 -5.73 13.67
N VAL A 166 4.16 -4.90 14.13
CA VAL A 166 3.28 -4.14 13.23
C VAL A 166 3.98 -2.85 12.86
N ILE A 167 4.21 -2.67 11.58
CA ILE A 167 4.83 -1.46 11.01
C ILE A 167 4.02 -1.07 9.78
N TYR A 168 3.19 -0.05 9.94
CA TYR A 168 2.36 0.47 8.86
C TYR A 168 3.22 1.09 7.75
N ASN A 169 2.71 1.05 6.52
CA ASN A 169 3.34 1.73 5.40
C ASN A 169 3.21 3.25 5.59
N GLY A 170 4.22 3.98 5.12
CA GLY A 170 4.23 5.43 5.11
C GLY A 170 4.39 6.01 3.71
N ILE A 171 4.08 7.29 3.59
CA ILE A 171 4.35 8.10 2.41
C ILE A 171 5.22 9.31 2.77
N PHE A 172 5.76 9.98 1.74
CA PHE A 172 6.30 11.33 1.89
C PHE A 172 5.13 12.30 1.90
N PHE A 173 4.95 13.03 2.99
CA PHE A 173 3.98 14.11 3.08
C PHE A 173 4.61 15.42 2.59
N HIS A 174 3.83 16.22 1.87
CA HIS A 174 4.19 17.56 1.46
C HIS A 174 4.13 18.52 2.65
N SER A 175 5.07 19.46 2.71
CA SER A 175 4.91 20.62 3.61
C SER A 175 3.72 21.48 3.13
N ASP A 176 3.11 22.23 4.02
CA ASP A 176 1.92 23.03 3.70
C ASP A 176 2.16 24.02 2.55
N SER A 177 3.40 24.53 2.40
CA SER A 177 3.80 25.40 1.29
C SER A 177 3.91 24.71 -0.07
N GLN A 178 3.93 23.38 -0.11
CA GLN A 178 4.04 22.58 -1.32
C GLN A 178 2.68 22.09 -1.84
N ILE A 179 1.63 22.23 -1.01
CA ILE A 179 0.28 21.81 -1.39
C ILE A 179 -0.31 22.86 -2.33
N PRO A 180 -0.68 22.48 -3.57
CA PRO A 180 -1.30 23.41 -4.48
C PRO A 180 -2.64 23.93 -3.96
N ALA A 181 -2.95 25.18 -4.23
CA ALA A 181 -4.25 25.75 -3.90
C ALA A 181 -5.36 24.98 -4.62
N LYS A 182 -6.48 24.78 -3.94
CA LYS A 182 -7.67 24.21 -4.57
C LYS A 182 -8.33 25.20 -5.49
N TYR A 183 -8.87 24.73 -6.60
CA TYR A 183 -9.65 25.55 -7.51
C TYR A 183 -11.13 25.57 -7.07
N GLU A 184 -11.76 26.74 -7.18
CA GLU A 184 -13.20 26.85 -7.01
C GLU A 184 -13.92 26.20 -8.20
N HIS A 185 -14.98 25.48 -7.94
CA HIS A 185 -15.81 24.80 -8.92
C HIS A 185 -17.28 24.72 -8.44
N PRO A 186 -18.24 24.62 -9.37
CA PRO A 186 -19.66 24.67 -9.02
C PRO A 186 -20.23 23.33 -8.49
N TYR A 187 -19.44 22.25 -8.50
CA TYR A 187 -19.88 20.90 -8.16
C TYR A 187 -19.15 20.40 -6.92
N PHE A 188 -19.77 19.45 -6.21
CA PHE A 188 -19.06 18.67 -5.18
C PHE A 188 -18.37 17.49 -5.87
N ASN A 189 -17.04 17.54 -5.96
CA ASN A 189 -16.23 16.55 -6.67
C ASN A 189 -15.73 15.44 -5.74
N ILE A 190 -16.11 14.21 -6.06
CA ILE A 190 -15.67 13.01 -5.37
C ILE A 190 -14.65 12.28 -6.23
N ILE A 191 -13.56 11.81 -5.64
CA ILE A 191 -12.60 10.95 -6.33
C ILE A 191 -12.60 9.53 -5.73
N ASN A 192 -12.53 8.52 -6.60
CA ASN A 192 -12.22 7.14 -6.23
C ASN A 192 -10.96 6.70 -6.99
N VAL A 193 -9.87 6.50 -6.26
CA VAL A 193 -8.57 6.06 -6.83
C VAL A 193 -8.35 4.60 -6.47
N ALA A 194 -8.57 3.71 -7.43
CA ALA A 194 -8.37 2.27 -7.22
C ALA A 194 -8.31 1.53 -8.55
N ARG A 195 -7.64 0.37 -8.57
CA ARG A 195 -7.76 -0.55 -9.72
C ARG A 195 -9.24 -0.94 -9.91
N ALA A 196 -9.70 -0.97 -11.16
CA ALA A 196 -11.05 -1.40 -11.48
C ALA A 196 -11.20 -2.92 -11.31
N GLU A 197 -11.37 -3.35 -10.06
CA GLU A 197 -11.51 -4.76 -9.64
C GLU A 197 -12.71 -4.91 -8.69
N LYS A 198 -13.37 -6.06 -8.70
CA LYS A 198 -14.54 -6.35 -7.85
C LYS A 198 -14.30 -6.04 -6.38
N ILE A 199 -13.11 -6.37 -5.89
CA ILE A 199 -12.74 -6.17 -4.48
C ILE A 199 -12.75 -4.68 -4.07
N LYS A 200 -12.58 -3.75 -5.02
CA LYS A 200 -12.58 -2.30 -4.79
C LYS A 200 -13.97 -1.68 -4.67
N GLY A 201 -15.01 -2.45 -4.99
CA GLY A 201 -16.39 -2.06 -4.71
C GLY A 201 -16.91 -0.82 -5.45
N GLN A 202 -16.28 -0.39 -6.54
CA GLN A 202 -16.67 0.82 -7.31
C GLN A 202 -18.10 0.78 -7.80
N ALA A 203 -18.66 -0.41 -8.04
CA ALA A 203 -20.06 -0.57 -8.35
C ALA A 203 -21.01 -0.15 -7.19
N LEU A 204 -20.56 -0.26 -5.93
CA LEU A 204 -21.30 0.26 -4.78
C LEU A 204 -21.32 1.78 -4.76
N MET A 205 -20.19 2.40 -5.14
CA MET A 205 -20.08 3.84 -5.27
C MET A 205 -21.06 4.40 -6.31
N LEU A 206 -21.13 3.80 -7.50
CA LEU A 206 -22.13 4.18 -8.54
C LEU A 206 -23.57 4.04 -8.04
N LYS A 207 -23.89 2.97 -7.31
CA LYS A 207 -25.22 2.77 -6.72
C LYS A 207 -25.52 3.78 -5.60
N ALA A 208 -24.51 4.15 -4.80
CA ALA A 208 -24.64 5.18 -3.77
C ALA A 208 -24.88 6.55 -4.40
N LEU A 209 -24.15 6.91 -5.45
CA LEU A 209 -24.37 8.14 -6.21
C LEU A 209 -25.78 8.21 -6.80
N LYS A 210 -26.28 7.11 -7.40
CA LYS A 210 -27.68 7.04 -7.90
C LYS A 210 -28.71 7.21 -6.81
N ARG A 211 -28.45 6.70 -5.59
CA ARG A 211 -29.33 6.83 -4.43
C ARG A 211 -29.40 8.27 -3.91
N LEU A 212 -28.30 9.02 -3.98
CA LEU A 212 -28.24 10.42 -3.57
C LEU A 212 -29.10 11.31 -4.48
N ASP A 213 -29.18 10.97 -5.76
CA ASP A 213 -29.98 11.67 -6.78
C ASP A 213 -29.72 13.20 -6.80
N ASP A 214 -28.46 13.60 -6.64
CA ASP A 214 -28.00 14.99 -6.54
C ASP A 214 -27.14 15.34 -7.76
N ASP A 215 -27.64 16.21 -8.61
CA ASP A 215 -26.97 16.65 -9.84
C ASP A 215 -25.77 17.58 -9.59
N HIS A 216 -25.55 18.04 -8.37
CA HIS A 216 -24.36 18.83 -8.01
C HIS A 216 -23.14 17.95 -7.71
N ILE A 217 -23.28 16.64 -7.56
CA ILE A 217 -22.17 15.74 -7.31
C ILE A 217 -21.54 15.27 -8.61
N ARG A 218 -20.20 15.27 -8.66
CA ARG A 218 -19.38 14.68 -9.74
C ARG A 218 -18.49 13.59 -9.17
N LEU A 219 -18.41 12.45 -9.84
CA LEU A 219 -17.57 11.33 -9.46
C LEU A 219 -16.46 11.11 -10.50
N HIS A 220 -15.22 11.16 -10.04
CA HIS A 220 -14.03 10.86 -10.79
C HIS A 220 -13.51 9.48 -10.40
N ILE A 221 -13.51 8.53 -11.33
CA ILE A 221 -12.95 7.18 -11.12
C ILE A 221 -11.58 7.13 -11.82
N ALA A 222 -10.52 7.07 -11.03
CA ALA A 222 -9.13 6.98 -11.49
C ALA A 222 -8.58 5.57 -11.21
N GLY A 223 -8.17 4.89 -12.25
CA GLY A 223 -7.62 3.55 -12.23
C GLY A 223 -8.12 2.69 -13.38
N ASP A 224 -7.34 1.68 -13.72
CA ASP A 224 -7.64 0.72 -14.78
C ASP A 224 -7.83 -0.67 -14.19
N GLY A 225 -8.41 -1.60 -14.97
CA GLY A 225 -8.60 -2.98 -14.53
C GLY A 225 -9.75 -3.69 -15.23
N ALA A 226 -9.93 -4.95 -14.88
CA ALA A 226 -10.87 -5.86 -15.56
C ALA A 226 -12.35 -5.44 -15.46
N GLU A 227 -12.72 -4.66 -14.44
CA GLU A 227 -14.10 -4.23 -14.21
C GLU A 227 -14.42 -2.87 -14.89
N LEU A 228 -13.47 -2.18 -15.51
CA LEU A 228 -13.66 -0.81 -16.01
C LEU A 228 -14.83 -0.71 -17.00
N ASP A 229 -14.92 -1.62 -17.97
CA ASP A 229 -16.01 -1.62 -18.95
C ASP A 229 -17.36 -1.96 -18.31
N SER A 230 -17.37 -2.86 -17.32
CA SER A 230 -18.57 -3.18 -16.55
C SER A 230 -19.07 -1.99 -15.75
N LEU A 231 -18.15 -1.20 -15.16
CA LEU A 231 -18.47 0.02 -14.42
C LEU A 231 -19.04 1.11 -15.33
N LYS A 232 -18.47 1.31 -16.53
CA LYS A 232 -18.99 2.24 -17.53
C LYS A 232 -20.42 1.88 -17.95
N LYS A 233 -20.65 0.60 -18.25
CA LYS A 233 -22.01 0.09 -18.58
C LYS A 233 -22.99 0.27 -17.41
N LEU A 234 -22.54 0.06 -16.18
CA LEU A 234 -23.37 0.27 -14.99
C LEU A 234 -23.73 1.75 -14.82
N ALA A 235 -22.78 2.67 -15.00
CA ALA A 235 -23.02 4.11 -14.95
C ALA A 235 -24.07 4.54 -15.99
N GLN A 236 -23.98 4.03 -17.22
CA GLN A 236 -24.98 4.26 -18.26
C GLN A 236 -26.37 3.74 -17.86
N LYS A 237 -26.43 2.49 -17.34
CA LYS A 237 -27.71 1.88 -16.90
C LYS A 237 -28.37 2.63 -15.75
N LEU A 238 -27.59 3.33 -14.94
CA LEU A 238 -28.06 4.13 -13.81
C LEU A 238 -28.33 5.59 -14.17
N ASP A 239 -28.17 5.97 -15.45
CA ASP A 239 -28.30 7.36 -15.96
C ASP A 239 -27.31 8.35 -15.31
N LEU A 240 -26.12 7.86 -14.94
CA LEU A 240 -25.07 8.63 -14.27
C LEU A 240 -23.99 9.14 -15.23
N SER A 241 -24.13 8.93 -16.55
CA SER A 241 -23.09 9.32 -17.53
C SER A 241 -22.69 10.79 -17.47
N PRO A 242 -23.60 11.76 -17.18
CA PRO A 242 -23.22 13.17 -17.05
C PRO A 242 -22.43 13.49 -15.76
N GLN A 243 -22.53 12.64 -14.74
CA GLN A 243 -21.96 12.87 -13.41
C GLN A 243 -20.65 12.08 -13.17
N VAL A 244 -20.33 11.08 -14.00
CA VAL A 244 -19.19 10.17 -13.76
C VAL A 244 -18.14 10.27 -14.86
N ALA A 245 -16.95 10.66 -14.48
CA ALA A 245 -15.76 10.66 -15.34
C ALA A 245 -14.85 9.47 -15.04
N PHE A 246 -14.55 8.66 -16.07
CA PHE A 246 -13.60 7.55 -15.98
C PHE A 246 -12.27 7.97 -16.60
N HIS A 247 -11.23 8.07 -15.79
CA HIS A 247 -9.91 8.59 -16.22
C HIS A 247 -8.93 7.50 -16.67
N GLY A 248 -9.23 6.21 -16.37
CA GLY A 248 -8.22 5.17 -16.54
C GLY A 248 -7.04 5.36 -15.58
N PHE A 249 -5.87 4.83 -15.94
CA PHE A 249 -4.65 5.03 -15.15
C PHE A 249 -4.17 6.48 -15.27
N LEU A 250 -3.93 7.12 -14.12
CA LEU A 250 -3.35 8.46 -14.03
C LEU A 250 -1.93 8.39 -13.46
N SER A 251 -1.03 9.19 -14.00
CA SER A 251 0.28 9.46 -13.40
C SER A 251 0.13 10.23 -12.08
N LYS A 252 1.17 10.23 -11.24
CA LYS A 252 1.15 10.99 -9.98
C LYS A 252 0.80 12.46 -10.20
N LYS A 253 1.38 13.10 -11.22
CA LYS A 253 1.12 14.52 -11.55
C LYS A 253 -0.34 14.78 -11.97
N GLU A 254 -0.92 13.90 -12.79
CA GLU A 254 -2.32 14.01 -13.19
C GLU A 254 -3.26 13.80 -12.00
N LEU A 255 -2.93 12.90 -11.11
CA LEU A 255 -3.69 12.65 -9.89
C LEU A 255 -3.63 13.85 -8.93
N GLU A 256 -2.45 14.45 -8.74
CA GLU A 256 -2.28 15.69 -7.97
C GLU A 256 -3.13 16.84 -8.54
N GLN A 257 -3.19 16.99 -9.87
CA GLN A 257 -4.08 17.96 -10.51
C GLN A 257 -5.55 17.69 -10.24
N LEU A 258 -5.96 16.41 -10.23
CA LEU A 258 -7.34 16.04 -9.95
C LEU A 258 -7.70 16.28 -8.47
N TYR A 259 -6.77 16.08 -7.54
CA TYR A 259 -6.98 16.42 -6.14
C TYR A 259 -7.24 17.93 -5.90
N GLN A 260 -6.76 18.81 -6.77
CA GLN A 260 -6.99 20.27 -6.64
C GLN A 260 -8.45 20.68 -6.81
N ILE A 261 -9.25 19.86 -7.50
CA ILE A 261 -10.70 20.09 -7.68
C ILE A 261 -11.55 19.11 -6.86
N THR A 262 -10.95 18.28 -6.03
CA THR A 262 -11.65 17.23 -5.29
C THR A 262 -12.03 17.71 -3.89
N ASP A 263 -13.28 17.47 -3.48
CA ASP A 263 -13.81 17.77 -2.15
C ASP A 263 -13.79 16.57 -1.22
N LEU A 264 -13.89 15.33 -1.76
CA LEU A 264 -13.91 14.11 -0.97
C LEU A 264 -13.25 12.94 -1.71
N ALA A 265 -12.34 12.23 -1.07
CA ALA A 265 -11.79 10.98 -1.58
C ALA A 265 -12.53 9.79 -0.96
N VAL A 266 -13.07 8.89 -1.79
CA VAL A 266 -13.92 7.79 -1.33
C VAL A 266 -13.35 6.44 -1.71
N LEU A 267 -13.25 5.54 -0.74
CA LEU A 267 -12.85 4.14 -0.92
C LEU A 267 -14.00 3.22 -0.48
N THR A 268 -14.53 2.41 -1.43
CA THR A 268 -15.69 1.53 -1.20
C THR A 268 -15.35 0.05 -1.17
N SER A 269 -14.09 -0.27 -0.91
CA SER A 269 -13.53 -1.62 -1.00
C SER A 269 -14.21 -2.62 -0.05
N PHE A 270 -14.25 -3.88 -0.47
CA PHE A 270 -14.64 -5.01 0.40
C PHE A 270 -13.48 -5.50 1.27
N SER A 271 -12.25 -5.24 0.86
CA SER A 271 -11.05 -5.57 1.62
C SER A 271 -9.87 -4.72 1.17
N GLU A 272 -9.08 -4.27 2.14
CA GLU A 272 -7.81 -3.60 1.94
C GLU A 272 -6.74 -4.18 2.87
N SER A 273 -5.50 -4.03 2.44
CA SER A 273 -4.36 -4.21 3.33
C SER A 273 -4.09 -2.91 4.09
N PHE A 274 -3.55 -1.92 3.40
CA PHE A 274 -3.33 -0.57 3.91
C PHE A 274 -3.40 0.41 2.72
N PRO A 275 -4.49 1.16 2.57
CA PRO A 275 -4.76 1.93 1.35
C PRO A 275 -3.97 3.23 1.29
N LEU A 276 -2.79 3.22 0.67
CA LEU A 276 -1.92 4.41 0.51
C LEU A 276 -2.61 5.57 -0.20
N VAL A 277 -3.56 5.28 -1.08
CA VAL A 277 -4.34 6.30 -1.80
C VAL A 277 -5.11 7.26 -0.88
N LEU A 278 -5.47 6.81 0.32
CA LEU A 278 -6.10 7.68 1.32
C LEU A 278 -5.07 8.59 1.99
N LEU A 279 -3.85 8.11 2.24
CA LEU A 279 -2.76 8.99 2.70
C LEU A 279 -2.42 10.04 1.63
N GLU A 280 -2.39 9.64 0.36
CA GLU A 280 -2.13 10.53 -0.78
C GLU A 280 -3.22 11.60 -0.94
N ALA A 281 -4.49 11.24 -0.75
CA ALA A 281 -5.60 12.19 -0.76
C ALA A 281 -5.50 13.19 0.39
N SER A 282 -5.29 12.69 1.61
CA SER A 282 -5.12 13.52 2.80
C SER A 282 -3.92 14.45 2.70
N ASP A 283 -2.80 13.99 2.13
CA ASP A 283 -1.62 14.83 1.86
C ASP A 283 -1.94 16.03 0.96
N ASN A 284 -2.93 15.90 0.09
CA ASN A 284 -3.46 16.97 -0.75
C ASN A 284 -4.64 17.74 -0.13
N LEU A 285 -4.83 17.64 1.19
CA LEU A 285 -5.95 18.25 1.92
C LEU A 285 -7.32 17.86 1.35
N VAL A 286 -7.49 16.61 0.93
CA VAL A 286 -8.78 16.04 0.52
C VAL A 286 -9.27 15.13 1.62
N PRO A 287 -10.41 15.46 2.29
CA PRO A 287 -11.00 14.60 3.31
C PRO A 287 -11.29 13.20 2.77
N ILE A 288 -11.16 12.18 3.61
CA ILE A 288 -11.36 10.80 3.21
C ILE A 288 -12.65 10.20 3.77
N LEU A 289 -13.27 9.36 2.94
CA LEU A 289 -14.34 8.44 3.31
C LEU A 289 -13.93 7.03 2.94
N SER A 290 -14.04 6.08 3.86
CA SER A 290 -13.75 4.68 3.55
C SER A 290 -14.79 3.75 4.15
N THR A 291 -15.02 2.62 3.48
CA THR A 291 -15.65 1.47 4.14
C THR A 291 -14.75 0.94 5.26
N ASP A 292 -15.34 0.37 6.33
CA ASP A 292 -14.64 -0.14 7.53
C ASP A 292 -13.83 -1.41 7.22
N VAL A 293 -12.80 -1.28 6.38
CA VAL A 293 -11.95 -2.37 5.90
C VAL A 293 -10.56 -2.33 6.51
N GLY A 294 -10.01 -3.51 6.76
CA GLY A 294 -8.64 -3.62 7.28
C GLY A 294 -8.44 -2.89 8.59
N ASP A 295 -7.43 -2.03 8.64
CA ASP A 295 -7.10 -1.20 9.81
C ASP A 295 -7.49 0.28 9.57
N ILE A 296 -8.57 0.54 8.81
CA ILE A 296 -8.97 1.91 8.42
C ILE A 296 -9.22 2.83 9.63
N LYS A 297 -9.70 2.27 10.75
CA LYS A 297 -9.88 3.02 12.02
C LYS A 297 -8.58 3.56 12.62
N MET A 298 -7.44 3.06 12.13
CA MET A 298 -6.13 3.65 12.47
C MET A 298 -5.83 4.87 11.61
N MET A 299 -6.54 5.07 10.50
CA MET A 299 -6.43 6.26 9.64
C MET A 299 -7.53 7.26 9.97
N ILE A 300 -8.74 6.79 10.26
CA ILE A 300 -9.91 7.59 10.62
C ILE A 300 -10.33 7.20 12.03
N PRO A 301 -9.70 7.75 13.09
CA PRO A 301 -9.97 7.37 14.46
C PRO A 301 -11.35 7.85 14.95
N ASP A 302 -11.86 8.95 14.40
CA ASP A 302 -13.13 9.57 14.77
C ASP A 302 -13.67 10.48 13.63
N PHE A 303 -14.79 11.16 13.89
CA PHE A 303 -15.48 12.02 12.91
C PHE A 303 -14.75 13.35 12.59
N GLU A 304 -13.73 13.72 13.35
CA GLU A 304 -12.89 14.90 13.08
C GLU A 304 -11.76 14.57 12.07
N HIS A 305 -11.61 13.28 11.72
CA HIS A 305 -10.54 12.76 10.87
C HIS A 305 -11.08 12.01 9.64
N GLY A 306 -12.33 12.24 9.23
CA GLY A 306 -12.91 11.63 8.05
C GLY A 306 -14.19 10.86 8.30
N PHE A 307 -14.61 10.06 7.31
CA PHE A 307 -15.91 9.39 7.32
C PHE A 307 -15.77 7.88 7.14
N ILE A 308 -16.58 7.09 7.86
CA ILE A 308 -16.58 5.62 7.76
C ILE A 308 -17.95 5.11 7.38
N ALA A 309 -18.02 4.24 6.35
CA ALA A 309 -19.21 3.54 5.92
C ALA A 309 -19.11 2.03 6.18
N LYS A 310 -20.26 1.35 6.24
CA LYS A 310 -20.31 -0.12 6.38
C LYS A 310 -19.90 -0.81 5.07
N ILE A 311 -19.10 -1.87 5.18
CA ILE A 311 -18.65 -2.69 4.04
C ILE A 311 -19.84 -3.25 3.29
N GLY A 312 -19.85 -3.11 1.95
CA GLY A 312 -20.86 -3.69 1.07
C GLY A 312 -22.25 -3.05 1.18
N ASN A 313 -22.40 -1.95 1.91
CA ASN A 313 -23.68 -1.32 2.19
C ASN A 313 -23.83 0.01 1.43
N VAL A 314 -24.58 0.00 0.35
CA VAL A 314 -24.83 1.17 -0.52
C VAL A 314 -25.45 2.34 0.25
N GLU A 315 -26.42 2.06 1.14
CA GLU A 315 -27.09 3.09 1.94
C GLU A 315 -26.12 3.77 2.91
N SER A 316 -25.28 3.00 3.59
CA SER A 316 -24.28 3.56 4.49
C SER A 316 -23.24 4.39 3.75
N ILE A 317 -22.86 4.01 2.53
CA ILE A 317 -21.95 4.80 1.67
C ILE A 317 -22.64 6.11 1.26
N ALA A 318 -23.91 6.05 0.80
CA ALA A 318 -24.66 7.23 0.42
C ALA A 318 -24.81 8.21 1.59
N ASN A 319 -25.23 7.73 2.77
CA ASN A 319 -25.40 8.57 3.95
C ASN A 319 -24.08 9.25 4.39
N ALA A 320 -22.96 8.55 4.31
CA ALA A 320 -21.66 9.14 4.66
C ALA A 320 -21.19 10.17 3.61
N ILE A 321 -21.53 10.00 2.33
CA ILE A 321 -21.29 11.02 1.30
C ILE A 321 -22.19 12.23 1.54
N GLU A 322 -23.48 12.02 1.80
CA GLU A 322 -24.47 13.07 2.09
C GLU A 322 -24.06 13.89 3.31
N GLU A 323 -23.55 13.24 4.36
CA GLU A 323 -22.98 13.92 5.52
C GLU A 323 -21.82 14.87 5.12
N ALA A 324 -20.90 14.41 4.26
CA ALA A 324 -19.78 15.24 3.80
C ALA A 324 -20.27 16.39 2.89
N VAL A 325 -21.21 16.13 1.97
CA VAL A 325 -21.78 17.15 1.05
C VAL A 325 -22.48 18.27 1.82
N ASN A 326 -23.20 17.92 2.88
CA ASN A 326 -23.99 18.87 3.68
C ASN A 326 -23.13 19.66 4.70
N LYS A 327 -21.85 19.32 4.89
CA LYS A 327 -20.99 20.08 5.78
C LYS A 327 -20.62 21.43 5.17
N PRO A 328 -20.63 22.52 5.96
CA PRO A 328 -20.04 23.78 5.54
C PRO A 328 -18.58 23.57 5.08
N LYS A 329 -18.21 24.21 3.98
CA LYS A 329 -16.85 24.07 3.41
C LYS A 329 -15.75 24.23 4.47
N LYS A 330 -15.88 25.22 5.36
CA LYS A 330 -14.92 25.46 6.45
C LYS A 330 -14.75 24.26 7.39
N GLU A 331 -15.82 23.52 7.68
CA GLU A 331 -15.77 22.31 8.52
C GLU A 331 -15.10 21.16 7.78
N LEU A 332 -15.41 21.00 6.50
CA LEU A 332 -14.79 19.96 5.66
C LEU A 332 -13.29 20.22 5.49
N ASP A 333 -12.89 21.49 5.29
CA ASP A 333 -11.48 21.89 5.23
C ASP A 333 -10.77 21.64 6.58
N GLN A 334 -11.46 21.85 7.71
CA GLN A 334 -10.88 21.56 9.03
C GLN A 334 -10.67 20.06 9.25
N ILE A 335 -11.60 19.21 8.80
CA ILE A 335 -11.44 17.74 8.80
C ILE A 335 -10.20 17.36 8.00
N ALA A 336 -10.04 17.89 6.78
CA ALA A 336 -8.87 17.60 5.95
C ALA A 336 -7.53 18.00 6.62
N ILE A 337 -7.49 19.14 7.31
CA ILE A 337 -6.32 19.60 8.04
C ILE A 337 -6.02 18.69 9.25
N ASN A 338 -7.03 18.34 10.02
CA ASN A 338 -6.88 17.44 11.17
C ASN A 338 -6.37 16.07 10.72
N GLU A 339 -7.01 15.55 9.70
CA GLU A 339 -6.68 14.26 9.09
C GLU A 339 -5.23 14.24 8.60
N LYS A 340 -4.80 15.23 7.79
CA LYS A 340 -3.42 15.31 7.31
C LYS A 340 -2.41 15.32 8.46
N ARG A 341 -2.61 16.16 9.46
CA ARG A 341 -1.72 16.26 10.64
C ARG A 341 -1.64 14.92 11.39
N TYR A 342 -2.78 14.29 11.60
CA TYR A 342 -2.85 13.00 12.26
C TYR A 342 -2.11 11.93 11.44
N LEU A 343 -2.42 11.80 10.14
CA LEU A 343 -1.84 10.79 9.27
C LEU A 343 -0.34 10.99 9.06
N GLU A 344 0.14 12.23 8.89
CA GLU A 344 1.57 12.54 8.80
C GLU A 344 2.31 12.14 10.07
N SER A 345 1.75 12.44 11.25
CA SER A 345 2.37 12.09 12.53
C SER A 345 2.45 10.59 12.80
N HIS A 346 1.60 9.76 12.15
CA HIS A 346 1.53 8.32 12.36
C HIS A 346 2.09 7.52 11.19
N PHE A 347 1.91 7.99 9.96
CA PHE A 347 2.16 7.21 8.73
C PHE A 347 3.09 7.92 7.75
N SER A 348 3.96 8.84 8.22
CA SER A 348 5.05 9.34 7.39
C SER A 348 6.07 8.24 7.12
N ILE A 349 6.75 8.33 5.98
CA ILE A 349 7.83 7.41 5.63
C ILE A 349 8.97 7.45 6.67
N LYS A 350 9.20 8.60 7.27
CA LYS A 350 10.17 8.78 8.36
C LYS A 350 9.79 7.97 9.60
N ASN A 351 8.52 7.98 10.00
CA ASN A 351 8.03 7.18 11.12
C ASN A 351 8.12 5.68 10.83
N GLN A 352 7.85 5.28 9.58
CA GLN A 352 8.02 3.90 9.14
C GLN A 352 9.49 3.48 9.25
N LEU A 353 10.44 4.28 8.71
CA LEU A 353 11.87 4.03 8.80
C LEU A 353 12.32 3.85 10.25
N GLN A 354 12.00 4.81 11.12
CA GLN A 354 12.37 4.76 12.54
C GLN A 354 11.79 3.53 13.25
N SER A 355 10.57 3.11 12.91
CA SER A 355 9.95 1.92 13.46
C SER A 355 10.67 0.65 13.04
N ILE A 356 11.11 0.57 11.78
CA ILE A 356 11.92 -0.53 11.25
C ILE A 356 13.28 -0.55 11.94
N GLU A 357 13.97 0.59 12.07
CA GLU A 357 15.28 0.70 12.73
C GLU A 357 15.24 0.25 14.19
N LYS A 358 14.17 0.60 14.93
CA LYS A 358 13.98 0.12 16.31
C LYS A 358 14.00 -1.40 16.37
N VAL A 359 13.31 -2.07 15.44
CA VAL A 359 13.28 -3.54 15.40
C VAL A 359 14.63 -4.10 14.92
N TYR A 360 15.27 -3.50 13.93
CA TYR A 360 16.61 -3.91 13.49
C TYR A 360 17.63 -3.86 14.64
N ASN A 361 17.59 -2.80 15.45
CA ASN A 361 18.45 -2.68 16.64
C ASN A 361 18.17 -3.78 17.68
N LEU A 362 16.93 -4.30 17.77
CA LEU A 362 16.63 -5.46 18.62
C LEU A 362 17.17 -6.77 18.02
N MET A 363 17.29 -6.87 16.70
CA MET A 363 17.79 -8.08 16.02
C MET A 363 19.28 -8.30 16.19
N ILE A 364 20.05 -7.24 16.29
CA ILE A 364 21.53 -7.29 16.35
C ILE A 364 22.11 -7.25 17.77
N LYS A 365 21.27 -6.94 18.76
CA LYS A 365 21.60 -7.12 20.19
C LYS A 365 21.51 -8.61 20.58
#